data_d30947dbb0e5af534275e44c147781fd
#
_entry.id   d30947dbb0e5af534275e44c147781fd
#
_cell.length_a   1.000
_cell.length_b   1.000
_cell.length_c   1.000
_cell.angle_alpha   90.00
_cell.angle_beta   90.00
_cell.angle_gamma   90.00
#
_symmetry.space_group_name_H-M   'P 1'
#
loop_
_entity.id
_entity.type
_entity.pdbx_description
1 polymer ?
#
loop_
_entity_poly.entity_id
_entity_poly.type
_entity_poly.pdbx_seq_one_letter_code
_entity_poly.pdbx_strand_id
1 'polypeptide(L)'
;MKRTTKRELFSVLTNDLEHCIITGNTEVAIHHVFNGPNRRLSEDYGFIVPLRPDWHNMMPYSVHMDQRFDESLKRKAQTYYEEHIGTREQFIAEFGKSYL
;
A
#
# COMPACT_ATOMS: atom_id res chain seq x y z
N MET A 1 8.54 -14.06 -22.26
CA MET A 1 8.17 -14.81 -21.09
C MET A 1 6.68 -14.72 -20.85
N LYS A 2 6.11 -15.82 -20.50
CA LYS A 2 4.70 -15.88 -20.31
C LYS A 2 4.30 -15.34 -18.94
N ARG A 3 3.35 -14.43 -18.92
CA ARG A 3 2.82 -13.94 -17.66
C ARG A 3 1.91 -14.96 -17.02
N THR A 4 2.03 -15.08 -15.72
CA THR A 4 1.04 -15.87 -15.00
C THR A 4 -0.24 -15.08 -14.91
N THR A 5 -1.35 -15.78 -14.74
CA THR A 5 -2.63 -15.12 -14.55
C THR A 5 -2.73 -14.47 -13.18
N LYS A 6 -1.90 -14.92 -12.24
CA LYS A 6 -1.90 -14.39 -10.89
C LYS A 6 -0.54 -13.80 -10.60
N ARG A 7 -0.54 -12.53 -10.25
CA ARG A 7 0.65 -11.81 -9.88
C ARG A 7 1.08 -12.23 -8.50
N GLU A 8 2.37 -12.49 -8.34
CA GLU A 8 2.91 -12.74 -7.01
C GLU A 8 3.12 -11.41 -6.31
N LEU A 9 2.43 -11.20 -5.18
CA LEU A 9 2.48 -9.95 -4.45
C LEU A 9 3.61 -9.95 -3.45
N PHE A 10 4.19 -8.78 -3.22
CA PHE A 10 5.18 -8.57 -2.18
C PHE A 10 4.95 -7.19 -1.57
N SER A 11 5.49 -6.96 -0.38
CA SER A 11 5.38 -5.67 0.28
C SER A 11 6.74 -5.22 0.78
N VAL A 12 6.99 -3.90 0.67
CA VAL A 12 8.16 -3.28 1.29
C VAL A 12 7.78 -2.60 2.60
N LEU A 13 6.49 -2.57 2.95
CA LEU A 13 5.99 -1.94 4.15
C LEU A 13 5.79 -2.93 5.29
N THR A 14 5.71 -4.21 4.96
CA THR A 14 5.67 -5.29 5.95
C THR A 14 6.33 -6.51 5.33
N ASN A 15 6.89 -7.36 6.18
CA ASN A 15 7.46 -8.63 5.69
C ASN A 15 6.50 -9.80 5.87
N ASP A 16 5.23 -9.53 6.18
CA ASP A 16 4.24 -10.57 6.43
C ASP A 16 2.90 -10.14 5.84
N LEU A 17 2.55 -10.70 4.69
CA LEU A 17 1.29 -10.41 4.01
C LEU A 17 0.14 -11.28 4.48
N GLU A 18 0.39 -12.20 5.42
CA GLU A 18 -0.64 -13.12 5.88
C GLU A 18 -1.33 -12.68 7.16
N HIS A 19 -0.81 -11.64 7.80
CA HIS A 19 -1.35 -11.15 9.06
C HIS A 19 -1.61 -9.65 8.97
N CYS A 20 -2.76 -9.23 9.49
CA CYS A 20 -3.12 -7.81 9.53
C CYS A 20 -2.04 -7.02 10.26
N ILE A 21 -1.62 -5.89 9.67
CA ILE A 21 -0.55 -5.07 10.27
C ILE A 21 -1.01 -4.41 11.56
N ILE A 22 -2.30 -4.34 11.82
CA ILE A 22 -2.86 -3.72 13.02
C ILE A 22 -3.17 -4.76 14.10
N THR A 23 -3.86 -5.85 13.72
CA THR A 23 -4.40 -6.79 14.69
C THR A 23 -3.64 -8.11 14.75
N GLY A 24 -2.84 -8.43 13.72
CA GLY A 24 -2.18 -9.73 13.64
C GLY A 24 -3.08 -10.87 13.20
N ASN A 25 -4.34 -10.60 12.88
CA ASN A 25 -5.29 -11.61 12.46
C ASN A 25 -4.94 -12.13 11.07
N THR A 26 -5.28 -13.40 10.81
CA THR A 26 -4.99 -14.02 9.51
C THR A 26 -6.08 -13.77 8.47
N GLU A 27 -7.24 -13.27 8.88
CA GLU A 27 -8.29 -12.93 7.94
C GLU A 27 -8.04 -11.53 7.42
N VAL A 28 -7.45 -11.42 6.23
CA VAL A 28 -6.99 -10.14 5.72
C VAL A 28 -7.42 -9.93 4.28
N ALA A 29 -7.58 -8.66 3.93
CA ALA A 29 -7.68 -8.20 2.55
C ALA A 29 -6.42 -7.40 2.24
N ILE A 30 -5.93 -7.51 1.01
CA ILE A 30 -4.75 -6.75 0.59
C ILE A 30 -5.19 -5.33 0.21
N HIS A 31 -4.63 -4.35 0.89
CA HIS A 31 -4.89 -2.94 0.62
C HIS A 31 -3.78 -2.37 -0.22
N HIS A 32 -4.14 -1.80 -1.37
CA HIS A 32 -3.20 -1.07 -2.21
C HIS A 32 -3.12 0.36 -1.67
N VAL A 33 -1.92 0.78 -1.25
CA VAL A 33 -1.75 2.08 -0.63
C VAL A 33 -2.14 3.20 -1.59
N PHE A 34 -1.75 3.07 -2.86
CA PHE A 34 -2.19 3.95 -3.93
C PHE A 34 -3.12 3.15 -4.83
N ASN A 35 -4.35 3.63 -5.00
CA ASN A 35 -5.35 2.89 -5.77
C ASN A 35 -5.78 3.68 -7.00
N GLY A 36 -6.92 3.32 -7.59
CA GLY A 36 -7.33 3.94 -8.85
C GLY A 36 -6.28 3.69 -9.93
N PRO A 37 -5.88 4.73 -10.67
CA PRO A 37 -4.89 4.55 -11.74
C PRO A 37 -3.52 4.13 -11.23
N ASN A 38 -3.25 4.27 -9.94
CA ASN A 38 -1.95 3.94 -9.36
C ASN A 38 -1.92 2.58 -8.69
N ARG A 39 -2.99 1.78 -8.82
CA ARG A 39 -3.05 0.46 -8.20
C ARG A 39 -1.93 -0.44 -8.69
N ARG A 40 -1.65 -0.43 -9.99
CA ARG A 40 -0.58 -1.22 -10.56
C ARG A 40 0.78 -0.82 -10.01
N LEU A 41 0.98 0.49 -9.83
CA LEU A 41 2.24 0.98 -9.26
C LEU A 41 2.41 0.51 -7.82
N SER A 42 1.32 0.46 -7.05
CA SER A 42 1.39 -0.08 -5.70
C SER A 42 1.90 -1.52 -5.71
N GLU A 43 1.42 -2.34 -6.64
CA GLU A 43 1.90 -3.71 -6.73
C GLU A 43 3.34 -3.77 -7.22
N ASP A 44 3.69 -2.94 -8.20
CA ASP A 44 5.03 -2.94 -8.77
C ASP A 44 6.10 -2.60 -7.73
N TYR A 45 5.79 -1.67 -6.82
CA TYR A 45 6.75 -1.21 -5.82
C TYR A 45 6.58 -1.90 -4.47
N GLY A 46 5.55 -2.71 -4.30
CA GLY A 46 5.30 -3.37 -3.03
C GLY A 46 4.65 -2.46 -2.00
N PHE A 47 3.87 -1.47 -2.44
CA PHE A 47 3.16 -0.55 -1.54
C PHE A 47 1.79 -1.12 -1.24
N ILE A 48 1.78 -2.29 -0.60
CA ILE A 48 0.55 -2.98 -0.20
C ILE A 48 0.70 -3.46 1.24
N VAL A 49 -0.42 -3.54 1.94
CA VAL A 49 -0.43 -4.04 3.31
C VAL A 49 -1.67 -4.92 3.52
N PRO A 50 -1.58 -5.96 4.36
CA PRO A 50 -2.74 -6.77 4.72
C PRO A 50 -3.49 -6.12 5.88
N LEU A 51 -4.82 -6.03 5.74
CA LEU A 51 -5.68 -5.46 6.77
C LEU A 51 -6.88 -6.35 6.98
N ARG A 52 -7.26 -6.57 8.25
CA ARG A 52 -8.51 -7.25 8.55
C ARG A 52 -9.65 -6.44 7.92
N PRO A 53 -10.74 -7.09 7.45
CA PRO A 53 -11.76 -6.36 6.68
C PRO A 53 -12.32 -5.12 7.36
N ASP A 54 -12.48 -5.13 8.69
CA ASP A 54 -12.98 -3.95 9.40
C ASP A 54 -11.98 -2.80 9.37
N TRP A 55 -10.67 -3.10 9.33
CA TRP A 55 -9.65 -2.06 9.19
C TRP A 55 -9.45 -1.63 7.74
N HIS A 56 -9.92 -2.44 6.80
CA HIS A 56 -9.75 -2.12 5.39
C HIS A 56 -10.85 -1.18 4.89
N ASN A 57 -12.14 -1.53 5.11
CA ASN A 57 -13.20 -0.68 4.56
C ASN A 57 -14.54 -0.75 5.29
N MET A 58 -14.66 -1.47 6.40
CA MET A 58 -15.97 -1.70 7.00
C MET A 58 -16.33 -0.75 8.12
N MET A 59 -15.34 -0.18 8.79
CA MET A 59 -15.57 0.63 9.99
C MET A 59 -15.03 2.04 9.82
N PRO A 60 -15.51 3.01 10.62
CA PRO A 60 -15.03 4.39 10.50
C PRO A 60 -13.52 4.55 10.68
N TYR A 61 -12.88 3.65 11.44
CA TYR A 61 -11.44 3.69 11.63
C TYR A 61 -10.67 3.02 10.50
N SER A 62 -11.37 2.45 9.51
CA SER A 62 -10.71 1.71 8.41
C SER A 62 -9.95 2.67 7.51
N VAL A 63 -8.98 2.12 6.77
CA VAL A 63 -8.12 2.92 5.92
C VAL A 63 -8.88 3.66 4.83
N HIS A 64 -9.99 3.10 4.35
CA HIS A 64 -10.80 3.78 3.34
C HIS A 64 -11.69 4.87 3.91
N MET A 65 -11.92 4.86 5.22
CA MET A 65 -12.81 5.83 5.87
C MET A 65 -12.04 6.84 6.70
N ASP A 66 -10.82 6.56 7.12
CA ASP A 66 -10.01 7.46 7.94
C ASP A 66 -8.85 8.00 7.12
N GLN A 67 -8.97 9.27 6.72
CA GLN A 67 -7.97 9.90 5.87
C GLN A 67 -6.58 9.94 6.53
N ARG A 68 -6.53 10.08 7.85
CA ARG A 68 -5.23 10.14 8.54
C ARG A 68 -4.51 8.80 8.48
N PHE A 69 -5.25 7.70 8.60
CA PHE A 69 -4.66 6.38 8.47
C PHE A 69 -4.19 6.16 7.03
N ASP A 70 -5.03 6.49 6.07
CA ASP A 70 -4.67 6.38 4.65
C ASP A 70 -3.40 7.16 4.34
N GLU A 71 -3.33 8.41 4.78
CA GLU A 71 -2.17 9.24 4.49
C GLU A 71 -0.92 8.78 5.21
N SER A 72 -1.07 8.19 6.41
CA SER A 72 0.11 7.67 7.12
C SER A 72 0.77 6.55 6.33
N LEU A 73 -0.03 5.69 5.69
CA LEU A 73 0.52 4.64 4.84
C LEU A 73 1.16 5.22 3.59
N LYS A 74 0.56 6.24 3.01
CA LYS A 74 1.12 6.88 1.82
C LYS A 74 2.45 7.57 2.13
N ARG A 75 2.56 8.19 3.30
CA ARG A 75 3.82 8.80 3.72
C ARG A 75 4.90 7.75 3.92
N LYS A 76 4.55 6.60 4.51
CA LYS A 76 5.51 5.52 4.66
C LYS A 76 6.00 5.02 3.31
N ALA A 77 5.09 4.85 2.36
CA ALA A 77 5.44 4.39 1.03
C ALA A 77 6.35 5.39 0.33
N GLN A 78 6.01 6.69 0.41
CA GLN A 78 6.83 7.70 -0.23
C GLN A 78 8.22 7.80 0.43
N THR A 79 8.28 7.68 1.75
CA THR A 79 9.56 7.68 2.45
C THR A 79 10.44 6.54 1.96
N TYR A 80 9.86 5.33 1.82
CA TYR A 80 10.61 4.22 1.27
C TYR A 80 11.08 4.51 -0.15
N TYR A 81 10.20 5.10 -0.97
CA TYR A 81 10.55 5.43 -2.35
C TYR A 81 11.75 6.36 -2.39
N GLU A 82 11.74 7.41 -1.55
CA GLU A 82 12.81 8.40 -1.58
C GLU A 82 14.11 7.86 -1.01
N GLU A 83 14.04 6.85 -0.15
CA GLU A 83 15.24 6.25 0.43
C GLU A 83 15.85 5.18 -0.46
N HIS A 84 15.06 4.52 -1.31
CA HIS A 84 15.52 3.32 -2.00
C HIS A 84 15.30 3.31 -3.51
N ILE A 85 14.43 4.17 -4.05
CA ILE A 85 14.02 4.05 -5.44
C ILE A 85 14.37 5.28 -6.26
N GLY A 86 13.96 6.47 -5.82
CA GLY A 86 14.17 7.66 -6.62
C GLY A 86 13.95 8.94 -5.83
N THR A 87 13.85 10.05 -6.55
CA THR A 87 13.70 11.38 -5.93
C THR A 87 12.23 11.69 -5.70
N ARG A 88 11.98 12.76 -4.93
CA ARG A 88 10.62 13.25 -4.74
C ARG A 88 9.97 13.65 -6.06
N GLU A 89 10.74 14.29 -6.94
CA GLU A 89 10.23 14.67 -8.25
C GLU A 89 9.80 13.45 -9.04
N GLN A 90 10.59 12.38 -8.96
CA GLN A 90 10.24 11.14 -9.63
C GLN A 90 8.99 10.51 -9.01
N PHE A 91 8.87 10.56 -7.69
CA PHE A 91 7.67 10.07 -7.02
C PHE A 91 6.43 10.84 -7.48
N ILE A 92 6.51 12.17 -7.53
CA ILE A 92 5.40 13.00 -7.96
C ILE A 92 5.03 12.70 -9.41
N ALA A 93 6.04 12.47 -10.26
CA ALA A 93 5.78 12.16 -11.66
C ALA A 93 4.99 10.86 -11.81
N GLU A 94 5.24 9.87 -10.95
CA GLU A 94 4.55 8.58 -11.03
C GLU A 94 3.21 8.58 -10.29
N PHE A 95 3.14 9.18 -9.11
CA PHE A 95 1.98 9.04 -8.22
C PHE A 95 1.11 10.29 -8.18
N GLY A 96 1.55 11.40 -8.74
CA GLY A 96 0.73 12.58 -8.94
C GLY A 96 0.97 13.70 -7.95
N LYS A 97 1.42 13.43 -6.74
CA LYS A 97 1.68 14.47 -5.74
C LYS A 97 2.54 13.93 -4.63
N SER A 98 3.05 14.85 -3.79
CA SER A 98 3.79 14.47 -2.60
C SER A 98 2.86 14.39 -1.39
N TYR A 99 3.13 13.44 -0.50
CA TYR A 99 2.45 13.27 0.79
C TYR A 99 3.37 13.65 1.94
N LEU A 100 4.59 14.04 1.65
CA LEU A 100 5.56 14.46 2.65
C LEU A 100 5.66 15.97 2.79
#